data_10a39102bcc6c7192665317109295e32
#
_entry.id   10a39102bcc6c7192665317109295e32
#
_cell.length_a   1.000
_cell.length_b   1.000
_cell.length_c   1.000
_cell.angle_alpha   90.00
_cell.angle_beta   90.00
_cell.angle_gamma   90.00
#
_symmetry.space_group_name_H-M   'P 1'
#
loop_
_entity.id
_entity.type
_entity.pdbx_description
1 polymer ?
#
loop_
_entity_poly.entity_id
_entity_poly.type
_entity_poly.pdbx_seq_one_letter_code
_entity_poly.pdbx_strand_id
1 'polypeptide(L)'
;MNNILSIKRTKKLDFSKDEVWNVITTPNYLNETHPFCKNNTVVTWPGVGSKDILEYLSGLTLEREFTQWDENGYDLIIGTKNGKKSKVKWRLSGNEESSELSIQINTYPLKKFPGPLYIVPFVFQINPQLSRYLDSVLGGIEYFLKNKNPVPRNHFGTHKWFS
;
A
#
# COMPACT_ATOMS: atom_id res chain seq x y z
N MET A 1 -16.70 20.24 -6.46
CA MET A 1 -16.15 18.90 -6.76
C MET A 1 -14.79 18.77 -6.11
N ASN A 2 -14.68 17.92 -5.10
CA ASN A 2 -13.35 17.57 -4.56
C ASN A 2 -12.69 16.64 -5.59
N ASN A 3 -11.81 17.16 -6.41
CA ASN A 3 -11.00 16.35 -7.31
C ASN A 3 -10.02 15.54 -6.45
N ILE A 4 -10.43 14.34 -6.06
CA ILE A 4 -9.58 13.36 -5.40
C ILE A 4 -8.65 12.83 -6.49
N LEU A 5 -7.37 13.15 -6.37
CA LEU A 5 -6.35 12.58 -7.23
C LEU A 5 -6.04 11.17 -6.75
N SER A 6 -6.17 10.20 -7.63
CA SER A 6 -5.92 8.80 -7.28
C SER A 6 -4.82 8.19 -8.15
N ILE A 7 -4.07 7.28 -7.55
CA ILE A 7 -3.07 6.47 -8.22
C ILE A 7 -3.43 5.02 -7.97
N LYS A 8 -3.54 4.24 -9.03
CA LYS A 8 -3.83 2.81 -8.97
C LYS A 8 -2.74 2.03 -9.71
N ARG A 9 -2.24 0.98 -9.09
CA ARG A 9 -1.38 0.00 -9.73
C ARG A 9 -1.97 -1.39 -9.53
N THR A 10 -1.76 -2.25 -10.52
CA THR A 10 -2.32 -3.59 -10.56
C THR A 10 -1.22 -4.55 -11.00
N LYS A 11 -1.17 -5.72 -10.36
CA LYS A 11 -0.23 -6.77 -10.70
C LYS A 11 -0.96 -8.11 -10.83
N LYS A 12 -0.69 -8.80 -11.93
CA LYS A 12 -1.08 -10.21 -12.09
C LYS A 12 -0.07 -11.10 -11.38
N LEU A 13 -0.57 -12.09 -10.67
CA LEU A 13 0.20 -13.02 -9.87
C LEU A 13 -0.15 -14.46 -10.28
N ASP A 14 0.87 -15.29 -10.51
CA ASP A 14 0.73 -16.71 -10.80
C ASP A 14 0.55 -17.52 -9.50
N PHE A 15 -0.37 -17.06 -8.68
CA PHE A 15 -0.75 -17.61 -7.38
C PHE A 15 -2.25 -17.51 -7.21
N SER A 16 -2.85 -18.49 -6.55
CA SER A 16 -4.29 -18.47 -6.29
C SER A 16 -4.71 -17.24 -5.49
N LYS A 17 -5.99 -16.87 -5.62
CA LYS A 17 -6.59 -15.81 -4.83
C LYS A 17 -6.39 -16.06 -3.33
N ASP A 18 -6.57 -17.30 -2.88
CA ASP A 18 -6.47 -17.68 -1.47
C ASP A 18 -5.03 -17.56 -0.94
N GLU A 19 -4.03 -17.94 -1.73
CA GLU A 19 -2.62 -17.75 -1.34
C GLU A 19 -2.28 -16.27 -1.13
N VAL A 20 -2.71 -15.41 -2.06
CA VAL A 20 -2.49 -13.96 -1.94
C VAL A 20 -3.26 -13.38 -0.76
N TRP A 21 -4.53 -13.78 -0.60
CA TRP A 21 -5.37 -13.35 0.52
C TRP A 21 -4.76 -13.71 1.87
N ASN A 22 -4.28 -14.93 2.02
CA ASN A 22 -3.62 -15.38 3.23
C ASN A 22 -2.39 -14.54 3.58
N VAL A 23 -1.60 -14.14 2.59
CA VAL A 23 -0.44 -13.26 2.82
C VAL A 23 -0.88 -11.89 3.30
N ILE A 24 -1.75 -11.20 2.56
CA ILE A 24 -2.12 -9.81 2.85
C ILE A 24 -3.05 -9.66 4.06
N THR A 25 -3.56 -10.74 4.60
CA THR A 25 -4.36 -10.77 5.84
C THR A 25 -3.63 -11.38 7.05
N THR A 26 -2.38 -11.77 6.89
CA THR A 26 -1.55 -12.21 8.02
C THR A 26 -1.11 -11.00 8.86
N PRO A 27 -1.22 -11.06 10.20
CA PRO A 27 -0.73 -9.99 11.06
C PRO A 27 0.75 -9.68 10.80
N ASN A 28 1.10 -8.40 10.77
CA ASN A 28 2.49 -7.93 10.55
C ASN A 28 3.11 -8.34 9.19
N TYR A 29 2.27 -8.67 8.17
CA TYR A 29 2.74 -9.17 6.88
C TYR A 29 3.67 -8.20 6.14
N LEU A 30 3.61 -6.91 6.43
CA LEU A 30 4.49 -5.93 5.80
C LEU A 30 5.96 -6.12 6.18
N ASN A 31 6.26 -6.73 7.32
CA ASN A 31 7.64 -7.09 7.69
C ASN A 31 8.27 -8.07 6.68
N GLU A 32 7.45 -8.91 6.06
CA GLU A 32 7.87 -9.94 5.12
C GLU A 32 7.79 -9.48 3.65
N THR A 33 6.82 -8.63 3.34
CA THR A 33 6.46 -8.33 1.95
C THR A 33 6.79 -6.93 1.48
N HIS A 34 7.04 -5.97 2.39
CA HIS A 34 7.16 -4.57 2.04
C HIS A 34 8.63 -4.13 1.98
N PRO A 35 9.18 -3.78 0.79
CA PRO A 35 10.62 -3.51 0.63
C PRO A 35 11.12 -2.25 1.35
N PHE A 36 10.23 -1.36 1.76
CA PHE A 36 10.57 -0.14 2.50
C PHE A 36 10.17 -0.20 3.98
N CYS A 37 9.65 -1.34 4.44
CA CYS A 37 9.24 -1.52 5.83
C CYS A 37 10.46 -1.76 6.71
N LYS A 38 10.62 -0.93 7.73
CA LYS A 38 11.54 -1.18 8.83
C LYS A 38 10.89 -2.04 9.90
N ASN A 39 9.64 -1.71 10.26
CA ASN A 39 8.85 -2.47 11.22
C ASN A 39 7.36 -2.26 11.00
N ASN A 40 6.58 -3.32 11.09
CA ASN A 40 5.12 -3.29 11.09
C ASN A 40 4.60 -3.97 12.35
N THR A 41 3.82 -3.26 13.14
CA THR A 41 3.29 -3.74 14.42
C THR A 41 1.78 -3.65 14.43
N VAL A 42 1.10 -4.78 14.56
CA VAL A 42 -0.35 -4.85 14.71
C VAL A 42 -0.76 -4.39 16.12
N VAL A 43 -1.79 -3.56 16.19
CA VAL A 43 -2.45 -3.14 17.43
C VAL A 43 -3.75 -3.93 17.62
N THR A 44 -4.55 -4.04 16.55
CA THR A 44 -5.83 -4.80 16.53
C THR A 44 -5.96 -5.49 15.19
N TRP A 45 -6.35 -6.77 15.18
CA TRP A 45 -6.44 -7.58 13.97
C TRP A 45 -7.29 -8.85 14.19
N PRO A 46 -7.98 -9.41 13.19
CA PRO A 46 -8.26 -8.90 11.84
C PRO A 46 -9.62 -8.19 11.72
N GLY A 47 -9.98 -7.77 10.49
CA GLY A 47 -11.29 -7.29 10.11
C GLY A 47 -11.44 -5.78 10.18
N VAL A 48 -12.69 -5.30 10.07
CA VAL A 48 -13.01 -3.87 10.20
C VAL A 48 -12.64 -3.39 11.60
N GLY A 49 -11.99 -2.23 11.68
CA GLY A 49 -11.45 -1.68 12.92
C GLY A 49 -10.04 -2.15 13.26
N SER A 50 -9.44 -3.01 12.42
CA SER A 50 -8.02 -3.36 12.54
C SER A 50 -7.14 -2.12 12.49
N LYS A 51 -6.07 -2.14 13.27
CA LYS A 51 -5.07 -1.07 13.33
C LYS A 51 -3.68 -1.65 13.36
N ASP A 52 -2.78 -1.05 12.60
CA ASP A 52 -1.35 -1.30 12.71
C ASP A 52 -0.53 -0.03 12.50
N ILE A 53 0.74 -0.14 12.84
CA ILE A 53 1.73 0.91 12.71
C ILE A 53 2.78 0.43 11.72
N LEU A 54 3.08 1.26 10.72
CA LEU A 54 4.11 1.03 9.72
C LEU A 54 5.22 2.05 9.89
N GLU A 55 6.40 1.58 10.27
CA GLU A 55 7.64 2.36 10.27
C GLU A 55 8.42 2.04 8.99
N TYR A 56 8.73 3.07 8.23
CA TYR A 56 9.53 2.99 7.01
C TYR A 56 11.04 3.05 7.33
N LEU A 57 11.86 2.62 6.38
CA LEU A 57 13.33 2.71 6.48
C LEU A 57 13.80 4.16 6.67
N SER A 58 13.09 5.13 6.08
CA SER A 58 13.36 6.58 6.27
C SER A 58 13.08 7.11 7.67
N GLY A 59 12.47 6.31 8.54
CA GLY A 59 12.00 6.73 9.87
C GLY A 59 10.59 7.31 9.89
N LEU A 60 9.95 7.52 8.73
CA LEU A 60 8.54 7.91 8.68
C LEU A 60 7.67 6.83 9.31
N THR A 61 6.79 7.21 10.22
CA THR A 61 5.85 6.29 10.88
C THR A 61 4.43 6.68 10.56
N LEU A 62 3.66 5.73 10.02
CA LEU A 62 2.26 5.89 9.66
C LEU A 62 1.39 4.90 10.42
N GLU A 63 0.21 5.36 10.82
CA GLU A 63 -0.86 4.51 11.35
C GLU A 63 -1.81 4.13 10.23
N ARG A 64 -2.22 2.85 10.20
CA ARG A 64 -3.22 2.33 9.29
C ARG A 64 -4.44 1.87 10.10
N GLU A 65 -5.63 2.23 9.64
CA GLU A 65 -6.90 1.78 10.20
C GLU A 65 -7.80 1.24 9.09
N PHE A 66 -8.26 0.01 9.23
CA PHE A 66 -9.04 -0.70 8.23
C PHE A 66 -10.52 -0.38 8.42
N THR A 67 -11.11 0.22 7.41
CA THR A 67 -12.48 0.75 7.43
C THR A 67 -13.48 -0.14 6.70
N GLN A 68 -13.00 -1.03 5.83
CA GLN A 68 -13.79 -2.04 5.14
C GLN A 68 -12.93 -3.29 4.97
N TRP A 69 -13.57 -4.46 5.05
CA TRP A 69 -12.88 -5.75 4.92
C TRP A 69 -13.87 -6.81 4.44
N ASP A 70 -13.57 -7.44 3.32
CA ASP A 70 -14.32 -8.55 2.76
C ASP A 70 -13.39 -9.52 2.02
N GLU A 71 -13.93 -10.57 1.41
CA GLU A 71 -13.17 -11.60 0.70
C GLU A 71 -12.47 -11.11 -0.58
N ASN A 72 -12.77 -9.89 -1.04
CA ASN A 72 -12.19 -9.30 -2.26
C ASN A 72 -11.22 -8.16 -1.96
N GLY A 73 -10.95 -7.87 -0.69
CA GLY A 73 -10.01 -6.84 -0.31
C GLY A 73 -10.40 -6.06 0.93
N TYR A 74 -9.74 -4.93 1.10
CA TYR A 74 -10.01 -4.03 2.20
C TYR A 74 -9.74 -2.57 1.83
N ASP A 75 -10.42 -1.67 2.52
CA ASP A 75 -10.13 -0.24 2.51
C ASP A 75 -9.50 0.16 3.83
N LEU A 76 -8.56 1.06 3.78
CA LEU A 76 -7.92 1.61 4.97
C LEU A 76 -7.64 3.09 4.82
N ILE A 77 -7.48 3.77 5.94
CA ILE A 77 -6.92 5.10 6.03
C ILE A 77 -5.51 5.01 6.58
N ILE A 78 -4.59 5.79 6.01
CA ILE A 78 -3.19 5.80 6.38
C ILE A 78 -2.70 7.24 6.53
N GLY A 79 -1.92 7.50 7.56
CA GLY A 79 -1.29 8.80 7.80
C GLY A 79 -0.57 8.86 9.13
N THR A 80 0.06 10.00 9.40
CA THR A 80 0.67 10.26 10.71
C THR A 80 -0.42 10.40 11.78
N LYS A 81 -0.07 10.17 13.04
CA LYS A 81 -1.00 10.16 14.18
C LYS A 81 -1.92 11.39 14.22
N ASN A 82 -1.37 12.56 14.02
CA ASN A 82 -2.10 13.85 14.09
C ASN A 82 -2.21 14.54 12.72
N GLY A 83 -1.85 13.86 11.64
CA GLY A 83 -1.84 14.41 10.29
C GLY A 83 -3.05 14.02 9.46
N LYS A 84 -3.05 14.50 8.21
CA LYS A 84 -4.04 14.10 7.23
C LYS A 84 -3.88 12.64 6.87
N LYS A 85 -5.01 11.96 6.68
CA LYS A 85 -5.08 10.56 6.28
C LYS A 85 -5.42 10.45 4.80
N SER A 86 -4.75 9.56 4.10
CA SER A 86 -5.10 9.14 2.75
C SER A 86 -5.95 7.87 2.79
N LYS A 87 -6.86 7.71 1.83
CA LYS A 87 -7.59 6.45 1.66
C LYS A 87 -6.81 5.54 0.74
N VAL A 88 -6.70 4.28 1.12
CA VAL A 88 -6.07 3.23 0.32
C VAL A 88 -7.05 2.09 0.15
N LYS A 89 -7.18 1.61 -1.08
CA LYS A 89 -8.04 0.47 -1.42
C LYS A 89 -7.21 -0.66 -1.97
N TRP A 90 -7.37 -1.83 -1.39
CA TRP A 90 -6.79 -3.08 -1.88
C TRP A 90 -7.91 -3.93 -2.47
N ARG A 91 -7.71 -4.43 -3.69
CA ARG A 91 -8.69 -5.31 -4.34
C ARG A 91 -7.97 -6.51 -4.92
N LEU A 92 -8.54 -7.67 -4.64
CA LEU A 92 -8.05 -8.97 -5.05
C LEU A 92 -9.14 -9.72 -5.80
N SER A 93 -8.82 -10.18 -6.98
CA SER A 93 -9.66 -11.07 -7.79
C SER A 93 -8.84 -12.24 -8.29
N GLY A 94 -9.47 -13.31 -8.71
CA GLY A 94 -8.77 -14.46 -9.26
C GLY A 94 -9.46 -15.77 -8.95
N ASN A 95 -8.74 -16.85 -9.22
CA ASN A 95 -9.19 -18.24 -9.07
C ASN A 95 -8.11 -19.08 -8.37
N GLU A 96 -8.18 -20.39 -8.50
CA GLU A 96 -7.24 -21.33 -7.89
C GLU A 96 -5.84 -21.33 -8.53
N GLU A 97 -5.67 -20.76 -9.72
CA GLU A 97 -4.41 -20.79 -10.47
C GLU A 97 -3.70 -19.44 -10.50
N SER A 98 -4.46 -18.36 -10.59
CA SER A 98 -3.91 -17.01 -10.74
C SER A 98 -4.82 -15.95 -10.13
N SER A 99 -4.21 -14.78 -9.83
CA SER A 99 -4.93 -13.68 -9.23
C SER A 99 -4.44 -12.34 -9.77
N GLU A 100 -5.20 -11.30 -9.49
CA GLU A 100 -4.87 -9.92 -9.77
C GLU A 100 -5.06 -9.10 -8.50
N LEU A 101 -3.99 -8.45 -8.05
CA LEU A 101 -3.99 -7.58 -6.88
C LEU A 101 -3.79 -6.13 -7.32
N SER A 102 -4.67 -5.25 -6.89
CA SER A 102 -4.55 -3.82 -7.13
C SER A 102 -4.55 -3.03 -5.83
N ILE A 103 -3.76 -1.95 -5.82
CA ILE A 103 -3.71 -0.97 -4.74
C ILE A 103 -3.99 0.40 -5.34
N GLN A 104 -4.94 1.12 -4.76
CA GLN A 104 -5.29 2.49 -5.14
C GLN A 104 -5.12 3.41 -3.94
N ILE A 105 -4.36 4.48 -4.12
CA ILE A 105 -4.21 5.54 -3.12
C ILE A 105 -5.00 6.77 -3.60
N ASN A 106 -5.90 7.25 -2.76
CA ASN A 106 -6.60 8.51 -2.96
C ASN A 106 -5.89 9.58 -2.12
N THR A 107 -5.21 10.51 -2.81
CA THR A 107 -4.47 11.58 -2.15
C THR A 107 -5.33 12.83 -2.00
N TYR A 108 -5.11 13.57 -0.91
CA TYR A 108 -5.72 14.89 -0.77
C TYR A 108 -4.94 15.92 -1.61
N PRO A 109 -5.63 16.86 -2.29
CA PRO A 109 -4.95 17.92 -3.00
C PRO A 109 -4.06 18.73 -2.05
N LEU A 110 -2.87 19.06 -2.50
CA LEU A 110 -1.96 19.93 -1.77
C LEU A 110 -2.61 21.32 -1.65
N LYS A 111 -3.10 21.68 -0.47
CA LYS A 111 -3.77 22.96 -0.21
C LYS A 111 -2.91 24.21 -0.51
N LYS A 112 -1.62 24.04 -0.80
CA LYS A 112 -0.70 25.13 -1.11
C LYS A 112 -0.87 25.74 -2.50
N PHE A 113 -1.61 25.11 -3.39
CA PHE A 113 -1.80 25.58 -4.78
C PHE A 113 -3.27 25.84 -5.05
N PRO A 114 -3.66 27.10 -5.34
CA PRO A 114 -5.05 27.41 -5.71
C PRO A 114 -5.41 26.88 -7.10
N GLY A 115 -6.60 26.29 -7.22
CA GLY A 115 -7.17 25.88 -8.49
C GLY A 115 -6.42 24.74 -9.21
N PRO A 116 -6.43 24.73 -10.55
CA PRO A 116 -5.85 23.65 -11.34
C PRO A 116 -4.32 23.54 -11.28
N LEU A 117 -3.63 24.49 -10.67
CA LEU A 117 -2.17 24.51 -10.54
C LEU A 117 -1.61 23.36 -9.69
N TYR A 118 -2.43 22.69 -8.86
CA TYR A 118 -1.98 21.50 -8.11
C TYR A 118 -1.81 20.25 -9.00
N ILE A 119 -2.40 20.24 -10.19
CA ILE A 119 -2.31 19.11 -11.13
C ILE A 119 -0.88 18.93 -11.61
N VAL A 120 -0.13 20.01 -11.83
CA VAL A 120 1.24 19.96 -12.35
C VAL A 120 2.20 19.26 -11.40
N PRO A 121 2.33 19.66 -10.10
CA PRO A 121 3.15 18.90 -9.16
C PRO A 121 2.69 17.45 -8.97
N PHE A 122 1.38 17.20 -9.02
CA PHE A 122 0.85 15.86 -8.91
C PHE A 122 1.32 14.97 -10.07
N VAL A 123 1.14 15.41 -11.31
CA VAL A 123 1.49 14.62 -12.50
C VAL A 123 3.00 14.39 -12.60
N PHE A 124 3.82 15.39 -12.33
CA PHE A 124 5.27 15.32 -12.56
C PHE A 124 6.09 14.84 -11.35
N GLN A 125 5.59 14.93 -10.15
CA GLN A 125 6.33 14.57 -8.93
C GLN A 125 5.66 13.47 -8.11
N ILE A 126 4.39 13.65 -7.74
CA ILE A 126 3.69 12.76 -6.81
C ILE A 126 3.32 11.45 -7.50
N ASN A 127 2.69 11.52 -8.67
CA ASN A 127 2.24 10.33 -9.40
C ASN A 127 3.39 9.37 -9.75
N PRO A 128 4.51 9.80 -10.35
CA PRO A 128 5.61 8.88 -10.63
C PRO A 128 6.20 8.24 -9.37
N GLN A 129 6.35 8.99 -8.30
CA GLN A 129 6.89 8.49 -7.03
C GLN A 129 5.96 7.47 -6.37
N LEU A 130 4.68 7.76 -6.27
CA LEU A 130 3.71 6.82 -5.70
C LEU A 130 3.46 5.62 -6.60
N SER A 131 3.52 5.77 -7.91
CA SER A 131 3.43 4.64 -8.84
C SER A 131 4.60 3.67 -8.64
N ARG A 132 5.84 4.16 -8.56
CA ARG A 132 7.01 3.34 -8.24
C ARG A 132 6.90 2.67 -6.87
N TYR A 133 6.40 3.41 -5.88
CA TYR A 133 6.16 2.88 -4.55
C TYR A 133 5.17 1.71 -4.59
N LEU A 134 4.02 1.86 -5.23
CA LEU A 134 3.03 0.79 -5.34
C LEU A 134 3.53 -0.41 -6.15
N ASP A 135 4.28 -0.18 -7.22
CA ASP A 135 4.90 -1.26 -7.99
C ASP A 135 5.88 -2.06 -7.12
N SER A 136 6.65 -1.39 -6.28
CA SER A 136 7.58 -2.03 -5.34
C SER A 136 6.85 -2.81 -4.24
N VAL A 137 5.74 -2.28 -3.72
CA VAL A 137 4.90 -2.98 -2.73
C VAL A 137 4.30 -4.25 -3.33
N LEU A 138 3.71 -4.16 -4.51
CA LEU A 138 3.16 -5.32 -5.23
C LEU A 138 4.25 -6.33 -5.60
N GLY A 139 5.41 -5.85 -6.03
CA GLY A 139 6.58 -6.69 -6.32
C GLY A 139 7.10 -7.43 -5.09
N GLY A 140 7.07 -6.80 -3.92
CA GLY A 140 7.46 -7.43 -2.65
C GLY A 140 6.54 -8.58 -2.25
N ILE A 141 5.23 -8.44 -2.46
CA ILE A 141 4.27 -9.52 -2.24
C ILE A 141 4.56 -10.70 -3.17
N GLU A 142 4.78 -10.44 -4.46
CA GLU A 142 5.15 -11.49 -5.43
C GLU A 142 6.46 -12.17 -5.04
N TYR A 143 7.46 -11.41 -4.63
CA TYR A 143 8.74 -11.96 -4.18
C TYR A 143 8.56 -12.93 -3.01
N PHE A 144 7.80 -12.52 -2.00
CA PHE A 144 7.51 -13.37 -0.84
C PHE A 144 6.75 -14.64 -1.22
N LEU A 145 5.75 -14.52 -2.08
CA LEU A 145 4.99 -15.68 -2.55
C LEU A 145 5.88 -16.69 -3.31
N LYS A 146 6.80 -16.20 -4.14
CA LYS A 146 7.73 -17.04 -4.93
C LYS A 146 8.81 -17.69 -4.07
N ASN A 147 9.41 -16.94 -3.17
CA ASN A 147 10.63 -17.33 -2.47
C ASN A 147 10.39 -17.85 -1.06
N LYS A 148 9.21 -17.57 -0.48
CA LYS A 148 8.86 -17.87 0.93
C LYS A 148 9.86 -17.31 1.95
N ASN A 149 10.52 -16.24 1.58
CA ASN A 149 11.47 -15.48 2.38
C ASN A 149 11.12 -14.00 2.34
N PRO A 150 11.44 -13.22 3.39
CA PRO A 150 11.23 -11.79 3.40
C PRO A 150 11.86 -11.10 2.20
N VAL A 151 11.14 -10.13 1.62
CA VAL A 151 11.72 -9.32 0.56
C VAL A 151 12.88 -8.48 1.13
N PRO A 152 14.07 -8.47 0.49
CA PRO A 152 15.18 -7.63 0.93
C PRO A 152 14.79 -6.14 0.93
N ARG A 153 15.34 -5.40 1.87
CA ARG A 153 15.15 -3.95 1.94
C ARG A 153 15.65 -3.28 0.66
N ASN A 154 14.87 -2.34 0.12
CA ASN A 154 15.18 -1.65 -1.14
C ASN A 154 15.42 -2.60 -2.32
N HIS A 155 14.80 -3.78 -2.34
CA HIS A 155 15.01 -4.81 -3.36
C HIS A 155 14.82 -4.29 -4.79
N PHE A 156 13.84 -3.40 -5.00
CA PHE A 156 13.54 -2.79 -6.30
C PHE A 156 14.17 -1.39 -6.47
N GLY A 157 15.16 -1.05 -5.66
CA GLY A 157 15.79 0.25 -5.59
C GLY A 157 15.28 1.10 -4.42
N THR A 158 16.02 2.17 -4.11
CA THR A 158 15.67 3.11 -3.06
C THR A 158 14.51 4.02 -3.47
N HIS A 159 13.76 4.51 -2.50
CA HIS A 159 12.67 5.45 -2.70
C HIS A 159 12.92 6.75 -1.92
N LYS A 160 12.73 7.88 -2.58
CA LYS A 160 13.02 9.22 -2.02
C LYS A 160 12.35 9.49 -0.66
N TRP A 161 11.15 8.94 -0.44
CA TRP A 161 10.36 9.23 0.76
C TRP A 161 10.37 8.10 1.79
N PHE A 162 10.67 6.87 1.39
CA PHE A 162 10.44 5.68 2.20
C PHE A 162 11.68 4.85 2.51
N SER A 163 12.80 5.12 1.81
CA SER A 163 14.07 4.42 2.06
C SER A 163 14.89 5.04 3.17
#